data_7cfc084b70b3db45deda043a9409cec4
#
_entry.id   7cfc084b70b3db45deda043a9409cec4
#
_cell.length_a   1.000
_cell.length_b   1.000
_cell.length_c   1.000
_cell.angle_alpha   90.00
_cell.angle_beta   90.00
_cell.angle_gamma   90.00
#
_symmetry.space_group_name_H-M   'P 1'
#
loop_
_entity.id
_entity.type
_entity.pdbx_description
1 polymer ?
#
loop_
_entity_poly.entity_id
_entity_poly.type
_entity_poly.pdbx_seq_one_letter_code
_entity_poly.pdbx_strand_id
1 'polypeptide(L)'
;MPYLLLCIGCVFLGLGVLGLFVPSLQSLDLLTVQTLSHHRLDYLNSITTFLARVGGMPFVCFLSFLVCMYLAWYKKYITVIFISLGVIGSITMGWLLKWCVNRPRPPEAYHIVESYGASFPSAHSVYASTLACLAMIMLCHKHNINSPYNVLISCLWFVCMGLSRIYAGVHFPTDVLAGWGIGFIWIALLWLWLLQTQSRLSRKQIYF
;
A
#
# COMPACT_ATOMS: atom_id res chain seq x y z
N MET A 1 -15.88 7.69 -6.14
CA MET A 1 -14.67 6.85 -6.00
C MET A 1 -13.69 7.32 -4.92
N PRO A 2 -13.11 8.56 -4.90
CA PRO A 2 -12.10 8.90 -3.87
C PRO A 2 -12.63 8.89 -2.44
N TYR A 3 -13.86 9.31 -2.20
CA TYR A 3 -14.48 9.25 -0.86
C TYR A 3 -14.67 7.81 -0.36
N LEU A 4 -15.05 6.87 -1.23
CA LEU A 4 -15.18 5.46 -0.86
C LEU A 4 -13.80 4.89 -0.47
N LEU A 5 -12.77 5.20 -1.26
CA LEU A 5 -11.39 4.80 -0.96
C LEU A 5 -10.90 5.38 0.38
N LEU A 6 -11.24 6.65 0.65
CA LEU A 6 -10.94 7.30 1.92
C LEU A 6 -11.64 6.60 3.10
N CYS A 7 -12.94 6.29 2.96
CA CYS A 7 -13.70 5.60 4.01
C CYS A 7 -13.12 4.20 4.30
N ILE A 8 -12.86 3.40 3.26
CA ILE A 8 -12.24 2.07 3.41
C ILE A 8 -10.87 2.19 4.07
N GLY A 9 -10.08 3.19 3.64
CA GLY A 9 -8.76 3.45 4.22
C GLY A 9 -8.83 3.80 5.70
N CYS A 10 -9.78 4.65 6.11
CA CYS A 10 -9.99 5.00 7.51
C CYS A 10 -10.41 3.79 8.36
N VAL A 11 -11.28 2.92 7.83
CA VAL A 11 -11.68 1.67 8.53
C VAL A 11 -10.47 0.76 8.71
N PHE A 12 -9.68 0.52 7.66
CA PHE A 12 -8.50 -0.33 7.75
C PHE A 12 -7.44 0.23 8.69
N LEU A 13 -7.17 1.52 8.63
CA LEU A 13 -6.24 2.18 9.54
C LEU A 13 -6.76 2.10 10.99
N GLY A 14 -8.05 2.36 11.21
CA GLY A 14 -8.67 2.27 12.53
C GLY A 14 -8.53 0.87 13.14
N LEU A 15 -8.84 -0.19 12.36
CA LEU A 15 -8.65 -1.58 12.79
C LEU A 15 -7.17 -1.88 13.08
N GLY A 16 -6.26 -1.39 12.25
CA GLY A 16 -4.82 -1.54 12.48
C GLY A 16 -4.36 -0.86 13.76
N VAL A 17 -4.83 0.36 14.04
CA VAL A 17 -4.51 1.10 15.26
C VAL A 17 -5.11 0.43 16.50
N LEU A 18 -6.33 -0.12 16.43
CA LEU A 18 -6.92 -0.90 17.52
C LEU A 18 -6.03 -2.09 17.92
N GLY A 19 -5.35 -2.73 16.97
CA GLY A 19 -4.39 -3.80 17.25
C GLY A 19 -3.18 -3.36 18.09
N LEU A 20 -2.92 -2.06 18.24
CA LEU A 20 -1.85 -1.56 19.12
C LEU A 20 -2.28 -1.50 20.59
N PHE A 21 -3.58 -1.37 20.86
CA PHE A 21 -4.09 -1.06 22.20
C PHE A 21 -5.02 -2.14 22.78
N VAL A 22 -5.62 -2.98 21.95
CA VAL A 22 -6.60 -3.98 22.37
C VAL A 22 -5.92 -5.34 22.58
N PRO A 23 -5.80 -5.85 23.83
CA PRO A 23 -5.07 -7.08 24.12
C PRO A 23 -5.60 -8.32 23.37
N SER A 24 -6.91 -8.42 23.18
CA SER A 24 -7.51 -9.56 22.43
C SER A 24 -7.08 -9.54 20.95
N LEU A 25 -6.95 -8.37 20.33
CA LEU A 25 -6.44 -8.24 18.96
C LEU A 25 -4.95 -8.56 18.87
N GLN A 26 -4.15 -8.15 19.87
CA GLN A 26 -2.73 -8.53 19.95
C GLN A 26 -2.54 -10.05 20.06
N SER A 27 -3.39 -10.71 20.85
CA SER A 27 -3.38 -12.17 20.97
C SER A 27 -3.76 -12.85 19.66
N LEU A 28 -4.76 -12.34 18.94
CA LEU A 28 -5.13 -12.82 17.61
C LEU A 28 -4.03 -12.59 16.57
N ASP A 29 -3.37 -11.43 16.59
CA ASP A 29 -2.22 -11.11 15.76
C ASP A 29 -1.12 -12.16 15.92
N LEU A 30 -0.73 -12.43 17.17
CA LEU A 30 0.32 -13.41 17.48
C LEU A 30 -0.10 -14.82 17.10
N LEU A 31 -1.31 -15.24 17.47
CA LEU A 31 -1.85 -16.56 17.14
C LEU A 31 -1.87 -16.80 15.64
N THR A 32 -2.26 -15.78 14.85
CA THR A 32 -2.29 -15.90 13.39
C THR A 32 -0.90 -16.15 12.83
N VAL A 33 0.10 -15.37 13.27
CA VAL A 33 1.50 -15.56 12.84
C VAL A 33 2.02 -16.92 13.24
N GLN A 34 1.79 -17.37 14.48
CA GLN A 34 2.18 -18.68 14.97
C GLN A 34 1.57 -19.81 14.13
N THR A 35 0.26 -19.76 13.92
CA THR A 35 -0.45 -20.79 13.15
C THR A 35 0.10 -20.88 11.72
N LEU A 36 0.27 -19.75 11.04
CA LEU A 36 0.83 -19.75 9.70
C LEU A 36 2.28 -20.23 9.65
N SER A 37 3.09 -19.91 10.67
CA SER A 37 4.47 -20.37 10.74
C SER A 37 4.62 -21.89 10.90
N HIS A 38 3.68 -22.53 11.60
CA HIS A 38 3.67 -23.99 11.80
C HIS A 38 3.13 -24.77 10.59
N HIS A 39 2.32 -24.13 9.74
CA HIS A 39 1.70 -24.79 8.58
C HIS A 39 2.26 -24.29 7.24
N ARG A 40 3.56 -23.98 7.19
CA ARG A 40 4.23 -23.51 5.97
C ARG A 40 4.39 -24.60 4.93
N LEU A 41 4.30 -24.17 3.67
CA LEU A 41 4.50 -25.01 2.51
C LEU A 41 5.68 -24.45 1.70
N ASP A 42 6.61 -25.29 1.25
CA ASP A 42 7.85 -24.87 0.61
C ASP A 42 7.63 -23.99 -0.64
N TYR A 43 6.63 -24.32 -1.44
CA TYR A 43 6.29 -23.51 -2.62
C TYR A 43 5.79 -22.10 -2.25
N LEU A 44 5.03 -21.96 -1.13
CA LEU A 44 4.59 -20.66 -0.63
C LEU A 44 5.74 -19.85 -0.02
N ASN A 45 6.74 -20.51 0.58
CA ASN A 45 7.96 -19.86 1.04
C ASN A 45 8.69 -19.16 -0.12
N SER A 46 8.84 -19.86 -1.25
CA SER A 46 9.47 -19.31 -2.46
C SER A 46 8.71 -18.12 -3.03
N ILE A 47 7.36 -18.24 -3.14
CA ILE A 47 6.49 -17.15 -3.58
C ILE A 47 6.61 -15.94 -2.65
N THR A 48 6.55 -16.18 -1.34
CA THR A 48 6.63 -15.13 -0.31
C THR A 48 7.97 -14.39 -0.36
N THR A 49 9.07 -15.12 -0.55
CA THR A 49 10.41 -14.54 -0.70
C THR A 49 10.53 -13.70 -1.99
N PHE A 50 9.93 -14.18 -3.09
CA PHE A 50 9.86 -13.41 -4.33
C PHE A 50 9.04 -12.11 -4.13
N LEU A 51 7.85 -12.20 -3.52
CA LEU A 51 7.01 -11.05 -3.21
C LEU A 51 7.72 -10.05 -2.28
N ALA A 52 8.56 -10.54 -1.35
CA ALA A 52 9.37 -9.66 -0.50
C ALA A 52 10.32 -8.77 -1.29
N ARG A 53 10.90 -9.30 -2.37
CA ARG A 53 11.81 -8.54 -3.23
C ARG A 53 11.08 -7.54 -4.10
N VAL A 54 10.01 -7.99 -4.81
CA VAL A 54 9.27 -7.12 -5.75
C VAL A 54 8.34 -6.12 -5.07
N GLY A 55 7.96 -6.35 -3.82
CA GLY A 55 7.18 -5.40 -3.02
C GLY A 55 8.03 -4.45 -2.16
N GLY A 56 9.35 -4.64 -2.15
CA GLY A 56 10.29 -3.82 -1.40
C GLY A 56 10.47 -2.42 -1.99
N MET A 57 10.90 -1.47 -1.15
CA MET A 57 11.10 -0.07 -1.55
C MET A 57 12.00 0.09 -2.80
N PRO A 58 13.14 -0.64 -2.94
CA PRO A 58 14.00 -0.46 -4.11
C PRO A 58 13.29 -0.77 -5.43
N PHE A 59 12.56 -1.90 -5.47
CA PHE A 59 11.84 -2.30 -6.68
C PHE A 59 10.67 -1.38 -6.98
N VAL A 60 9.93 -0.95 -5.97
CA VAL A 60 8.81 0.00 -6.10
C VAL A 60 9.30 1.33 -6.65
N CYS A 61 10.41 1.87 -6.12
CA CYS A 61 11.03 3.10 -6.63
C CYS A 61 11.51 2.94 -8.08
N PHE A 62 12.18 1.82 -8.40
CA PHE A 62 12.66 1.54 -9.74
C PHE A 62 11.52 1.45 -10.76
N LEU A 63 10.48 0.67 -10.45
CA LEU A 63 9.31 0.52 -11.32
C LEU A 63 8.60 1.86 -11.52
N SER A 64 8.38 2.61 -10.44
CA SER A 64 7.73 3.93 -10.50
C SER A 64 8.56 4.93 -11.32
N PHE A 65 9.89 4.89 -11.20
CA PHE A 65 10.79 5.71 -12.00
C PHE A 65 10.65 5.38 -13.50
N LEU A 66 10.64 4.10 -13.89
CA LEU A 66 10.46 3.71 -15.28
C LEU A 66 9.11 4.20 -15.85
N VAL A 67 8.03 4.05 -15.07
CA VAL A 67 6.70 4.54 -15.47
C VAL A 67 6.70 6.06 -15.62
N CYS A 68 7.31 6.78 -14.69
CA CYS A 68 7.44 8.24 -14.76
C CYS A 68 8.26 8.69 -15.98
N MET A 69 9.37 8.04 -16.29
CA MET A 69 10.18 8.30 -17.48
C MET A 69 9.37 8.10 -18.77
N TYR A 70 8.66 6.98 -18.86
CA TYR A 70 7.76 6.70 -19.99
C TYR A 70 6.70 7.78 -20.14
N LEU A 71 6.03 8.19 -19.07
CA LEU A 71 4.99 9.21 -19.12
C LEU A 71 5.56 10.61 -19.41
N ALA A 72 6.74 10.93 -18.93
CA ALA A 72 7.43 12.18 -19.23
C ALA A 72 7.80 12.28 -20.72
N TRP A 73 8.22 11.19 -21.33
CA TRP A 73 8.46 11.10 -22.78
C TRP A 73 7.21 11.51 -23.59
N TYR A 74 6.02 11.10 -23.11
CA TYR A 74 4.74 11.50 -23.70
C TYR A 74 4.20 12.84 -23.15
N LYS A 75 5.02 13.64 -22.46
CA LYS A 75 4.69 14.97 -21.91
C LYS A 75 3.50 14.95 -20.92
N LYS A 76 3.24 13.83 -20.24
CA LYS A 76 2.16 13.67 -19.27
C LYS A 76 2.59 14.08 -17.86
N TYR A 77 3.10 15.33 -17.73
CA TYR A 77 3.76 15.79 -16.51
C TYR A 77 2.87 15.78 -15.26
N ILE A 78 1.57 16.09 -15.40
CA ILE A 78 0.63 16.04 -14.26
C ILE A 78 0.54 14.62 -13.69
N THR A 79 0.47 13.61 -14.56
CA THR A 79 0.44 12.20 -14.13
C THR A 79 1.76 11.80 -13.49
N VAL A 80 2.90 12.28 -14.02
CA VAL A 80 4.23 12.05 -13.41
C VAL A 80 4.27 12.60 -12.00
N ILE A 81 3.85 13.85 -11.79
CA ILE A 81 3.80 14.49 -10.48
C ILE A 81 2.88 13.69 -9.53
N PHE A 82 1.71 13.28 -10.00
CA PHE A 82 0.76 12.52 -9.20
C PHE A 82 1.33 11.17 -8.73
N ILE A 83 1.98 10.42 -9.62
CA ILE A 83 2.64 9.15 -9.28
C ILE A 83 3.79 9.39 -8.31
N SER A 84 4.65 10.38 -8.59
CA SER A 84 5.79 10.70 -7.74
C SER A 84 5.37 11.07 -6.33
N LEU A 85 4.37 11.95 -6.19
CA LEU A 85 3.81 12.32 -4.89
C LEU A 85 3.13 11.11 -4.19
N GLY A 86 2.45 10.26 -4.96
CA GLY A 86 1.84 9.04 -4.45
C GLY A 86 2.86 8.11 -3.84
N VAL A 87 3.93 7.81 -4.56
CA VAL A 87 4.96 6.85 -4.12
C VAL A 87 5.86 7.44 -3.04
N ILE A 88 6.42 8.64 -3.25
CA ILE A 88 7.32 9.28 -2.27
C ILE A 88 6.57 9.53 -0.97
N GLY A 89 5.35 10.06 -1.03
CA GLY A 89 4.55 10.34 0.16
C GLY A 89 4.18 9.06 0.92
N SER A 90 3.82 7.98 0.22
CA SER A 90 3.53 6.70 0.88
C SER A 90 4.76 6.11 1.58
N ILE A 91 5.94 6.22 0.98
CA ILE A 91 7.20 5.80 1.59
C ILE A 91 7.47 6.64 2.85
N THR A 92 7.39 7.97 2.73
CA THR A 92 7.63 8.90 3.85
C THR A 92 6.67 8.64 5.01
N MET A 93 5.36 8.53 4.73
CA MET A 93 4.35 8.23 5.76
C MET A 93 4.59 6.88 6.44
N GLY A 94 4.91 5.85 5.67
CA GLY A 94 5.21 4.53 6.21
C GLY A 94 6.41 4.54 7.15
N TRP A 95 7.51 5.19 6.79
CA TRP A 95 8.70 5.29 7.63
C TRP A 95 8.51 6.22 8.84
N LEU A 96 7.84 7.33 8.66
CA LEU A 96 7.52 8.24 9.77
C LEU A 96 6.69 7.53 10.84
N LEU A 97 5.64 6.80 10.44
CA LEU A 97 4.81 6.07 11.37
C LEU A 97 5.54 4.90 12.03
N LYS A 98 6.47 4.22 11.33
CA LYS A 98 7.36 3.24 11.94
C LYS A 98 8.18 3.83 13.07
N TRP A 99 8.75 5.00 12.85
CA TRP A 99 9.53 5.70 13.84
C TRP A 99 8.68 6.17 15.03
N CYS A 100 7.49 6.73 14.78
CA CYS A 100 6.59 7.24 15.83
C CYS A 100 6.01 6.12 16.71
N VAL A 101 5.56 5.02 16.11
CA VAL A 101 4.84 3.93 16.81
C VAL A 101 5.81 2.93 17.43
N ASN A 102 6.90 2.64 16.75
CA ASN A 102 7.98 1.72 17.17
C ASN A 102 7.48 0.37 17.73
N ARG A 103 6.45 -0.23 17.12
CA ARG A 103 5.92 -1.53 17.52
C ARG A 103 6.95 -2.64 17.31
N PRO A 104 7.21 -3.53 18.29
CA PRO A 104 8.06 -4.69 18.09
C PRO A 104 7.46 -5.64 17.04
N ARG A 105 8.33 -6.37 16.34
CA ARG A 105 7.92 -7.39 15.36
C ARG A 105 7.52 -8.70 16.02
N PRO A 106 6.82 -9.59 15.29
CA PRO A 106 6.73 -10.99 15.69
C PRO A 106 8.11 -11.57 15.99
N PRO A 107 8.21 -12.60 16.87
CA PRO A 107 9.47 -13.27 17.19
C PRO A 107 10.25 -13.72 15.94
N GLU A 108 11.57 -13.51 15.94
CA GLU A 108 12.45 -13.82 14.79
C GLU A 108 12.40 -15.29 14.36
N ALA A 109 12.10 -16.19 15.30
CA ALA A 109 11.89 -17.62 14.99
C ALA A 109 10.80 -17.88 13.94
N TYR A 110 9.91 -16.92 13.71
CA TYR A 110 8.85 -16.99 12.69
C TYR A 110 9.25 -16.35 11.36
N HIS A 111 10.40 -15.71 11.25
CA HIS A 111 10.78 -14.98 10.05
C HIS A 111 11.38 -15.92 9.00
N ILE A 112 10.91 -15.83 7.74
CA ILE A 112 11.54 -16.48 6.57
C ILE A 112 12.18 -15.48 5.61
N VAL A 113 12.09 -14.19 5.92
CA VAL A 113 12.74 -13.12 5.16
C VAL A 113 13.32 -12.09 6.12
N GLU A 114 14.33 -11.40 5.69
CA GLU A 114 14.91 -10.29 6.46
C GLU A 114 13.90 -9.14 6.60
N SER A 115 13.97 -8.46 7.73
CA SER A 115 13.08 -7.35 8.04
C SER A 115 13.80 -6.25 8.83
N TYR A 116 13.51 -4.99 8.52
CA TYR A 116 14.19 -3.84 9.08
C TYR A 116 13.20 -2.87 9.77
N GLY A 117 13.64 -2.30 10.90
CA GLY A 117 12.87 -1.31 11.66
C GLY A 117 11.64 -1.90 12.36
N ALA A 118 10.76 -1.04 12.84
CA ALA A 118 9.55 -1.39 13.57
C ALA A 118 8.52 -2.17 12.74
N SER A 119 7.59 -2.88 13.42
CA SER A 119 6.57 -3.69 12.74
C SER A 119 5.48 -2.83 12.10
N PHE A 120 4.93 -1.87 12.84
CA PHE A 120 3.80 -1.06 12.43
C PHE A 120 4.22 0.25 11.74
N PRO A 121 3.58 0.62 10.65
CA PRO A 121 2.76 -0.19 9.75
C PRO A 121 3.62 -1.07 8.84
N SER A 122 3.01 -2.05 8.13
CA SER A 122 3.70 -2.83 7.11
C SER A 122 4.02 -1.98 5.88
N ALA A 123 5.29 -1.68 5.64
CA ALA A 123 5.73 -0.87 4.51
C ALA A 123 5.36 -1.48 3.15
N HIS A 124 5.52 -2.80 2.97
CA HIS A 124 5.10 -3.52 1.76
C HIS A 124 3.61 -3.36 1.49
N SER A 125 2.78 -3.38 2.55
CA SER A 125 1.33 -3.19 2.43
C SER A 125 0.98 -1.76 2.04
N VAL A 126 1.68 -0.75 2.58
CA VAL A 126 1.55 0.65 2.16
C VAL A 126 1.87 0.80 0.68
N TYR A 127 3.01 0.28 0.24
CA TYR A 127 3.43 0.39 -1.17
C TYR A 127 2.50 -0.35 -2.11
N ALA A 128 2.09 -1.56 -1.74
CA ALA A 128 1.22 -2.37 -2.58
C ALA A 128 -0.16 -1.75 -2.78
N SER A 129 -0.78 -1.21 -1.73
CA SER A 129 -2.07 -0.51 -1.82
C SER A 129 -1.94 0.81 -2.59
N THR A 130 -0.85 1.55 -2.40
CA THR A 130 -0.54 2.75 -3.18
C THR A 130 -0.44 2.44 -4.68
N LEU A 131 0.38 1.45 -5.06
CA LEU A 131 0.55 1.06 -6.46
C LEU A 131 -0.76 0.55 -7.08
N ALA A 132 -1.53 -0.26 -6.33
CA ALA A 132 -2.84 -0.73 -6.77
C ALA A 132 -3.79 0.42 -7.10
N CYS A 133 -3.87 1.42 -6.22
CA CYS A 133 -4.71 2.60 -6.44
C CYS A 133 -4.23 3.44 -7.62
N LEU A 134 -2.91 3.69 -7.73
CA LEU A 134 -2.34 4.43 -8.86
C LEU A 134 -2.62 3.72 -10.19
N ALA A 135 -2.41 2.41 -10.26
CA ALA A 135 -2.70 1.61 -11.45
C ALA A 135 -4.17 1.69 -11.82
N MET A 136 -5.08 1.52 -10.85
CA MET A 136 -6.52 1.59 -11.06
C MET A 136 -6.94 2.96 -11.60
N ILE A 137 -6.46 4.06 -11.00
CA ILE A 137 -6.79 5.42 -11.45
C ILE A 137 -6.29 5.66 -12.88
N MET A 138 -5.06 5.23 -13.19
CA MET A 138 -4.48 5.40 -14.53
C MET A 138 -5.24 4.60 -15.60
N LEU A 139 -5.62 3.36 -15.30
CA LEU A 139 -6.34 2.49 -16.23
C LEU A 139 -7.77 2.98 -16.46
N CYS A 140 -8.46 3.44 -15.42
CA CYS A 140 -9.81 4.01 -15.55
C CYS A 140 -9.82 5.30 -16.38
N HIS A 141 -8.80 6.17 -16.25
CA HIS A 141 -8.73 7.42 -17.03
C HIS A 141 -8.42 7.19 -18.51
N LYS A 142 -7.60 6.19 -18.84
CA LYS A 142 -7.12 5.99 -20.23
C LYS A 142 -8.14 5.33 -21.16
N HIS A 143 -9.02 4.47 -20.65
CA HIS A 143 -9.81 3.57 -21.48
C HIS A 143 -11.33 3.69 -21.35
N ASN A 144 -11.84 4.57 -20.48
CA ASN A 144 -13.28 4.59 -20.13
C ASN A 144 -13.79 3.18 -19.74
N ILE A 145 -12.88 2.28 -19.34
CA ILE A 145 -13.11 0.87 -19.09
C ILE A 145 -13.10 0.68 -17.58
N ASN A 146 -14.27 0.64 -16.99
CA ASN A 146 -14.49 -0.10 -15.74
C ASN A 146 -14.31 -1.60 -16.03
N SER A 147 -13.11 -1.99 -16.45
CA SER A 147 -12.83 -3.41 -16.64
C SER A 147 -12.75 -4.06 -15.26
N PRO A 148 -13.67 -4.98 -14.93
CA PRO A 148 -13.63 -5.68 -13.66
C PRO A 148 -12.29 -6.41 -13.43
N TYR A 149 -11.62 -6.77 -14.51
CA TYR A 149 -10.29 -7.40 -14.46
C TYR A 149 -9.21 -6.48 -13.89
N ASN A 150 -9.22 -5.18 -14.21
CA ASN A 150 -8.24 -4.23 -13.67
C ASN A 150 -8.41 -4.04 -12.15
N VAL A 151 -9.66 -3.98 -11.70
CA VAL A 151 -10.01 -3.92 -10.28
C VAL A 151 -9.56 -5.22 -9.59
N LEU A 152 -9.90 -6.36 -10.17
CA LEU A 152 -9.54 -7.68 -9.63
C LEU A 152 -8.02 -7.84 -9.51
N ILE A 153 -7.24 -7.52 -10.54
CA ILE A 153 -5.78 -7.63 -10.53
C ILE A 153 -5.19 -6.70 -9.46
N SER A 154 -5.68 -5.46 -9.36
CA SER A 154 -5.22 -4.52 -8.34
C SER A 154 -5.55 -4.99 -6.93
N CYS A 155 -6.72 -5.58 -6.71
CA CYS A 155 -7.12 -6.17 -5.44
C CYS A 155 -6.26 -7.39 -5.10
N LEU A 156 -6.06 -8.30 -6.03
CA LEU A 156 -5.20 -9.47 -5.83
C LEU A 156 -3.77 -9.06 -5.48
N TRP A 157 -3.22 -8.04 -6.16
CA TRP A 157 -1.87 -7.55 -5.88
C TRP A 157 -1.70 -7.11 -4.42
N PHE A 158 -2.51 -6.16 -3.93
CA PHE A 158 -2.28 -5.65 -2.57
C PHE A 158 -2.65 -6.68 -1.49
N VAL A 159 -3.68 -7.51 -1.73
CA VAL A 159 -4.07 -8.58 -0.81
C VAL A 159 -2.96 -9.63 -0.71
N CYS A 160 -2.49 -10.18 -1.83
CA CYS A 160 -1.41 -11.18 -1.84
C CYS A 160 -0.13 -10.62 -1.21
N MET A 161 0.21 -9.35 -1.51
CA MET A 161 1.37 -8.70 -0.91
C MET A 161 1.22 -8.61 0.61
N GLY A 162 0.09 -8.14 1.13
CA GLY A 162 -0.13 -8.04 2.58
C GLY A 162 -0.13 -9.40 3.26
N LEU A 163 -0.86 -10.39 2.74
CA LEU A 163 -0.89 -11.75 3.27
C LEU A 163 0.50 -12.38 3.28
N SER A 164 1.31 -12.13 2.26
CA SER A 164 2.70 -12.62 2.22
C SER A 164 3.54 -12.10 3.39
N ARG A 165 3.25 -10.91 3.95
CA ARG A 165 3.99 -10.36 5.10
C ARG A 165 3.64 -11.06 6.40
N ILE A 166 2.37 -11.44 6.57
CA ILE A 166 1.90 -12.23 7.71
C ILE A 166 2.48 -13.64 7.62
N TYR A 167 2.37 -14.27 6.45
CA TYR A 167 2.93 -15.59 6.18
C TYR A 167 4.45 -15.65 6.38
N ALA A 168 5.15 -14.59 5.98
CA ALA A 168 6.59 -14.46 6.21
C ALA A 168 6.96 -14.35 7.71
N GLY A 169 6.00 -14.12 8.59
CA GLY A 169 6.21 -13.99 10.02
C GLY A 169 6.79 -12.64 10.46
N VAL A 170 6.88 -11.65 9.55
CA VAL A 170 7.56 -10.37 9.81
C VAL A 170 6.62 -9.23 10.20
N HIS A 171 5.31 -9.41 10.04
CA HIS A 171 4.27 -8.45 10.38
C HIS A 171 3.04 -9.12 10.96
N PHE A 172 2.36 -8.42 11.84
CA PHE A 172 1.05 -8.81 12.35
C PHE A 172 -0.07 -8.46 11.34
N PRO A 173 -1.21 -9.18 11.35
CA PRO A 173 -2.39 -8.81 10.55
C PRO A 173 -2.80 -7.35 10.66
N THR A 174 -2.78 -6.78 11.86
CA THR A 174 -3.15 -5.38 12.10
C THR A 174 -2.14 -4.40 11.51
N ASP A 175 -0.84 -4.73 11.41
CA ASP A 175 0.16 -3.91 10.70
C ASP A 175 -0.13 -3.84 9.20
N VAL A 176 -0.61 -4.95 8.63
CA VAL A 176 -0.98 -5.06 7.21
C VAL A 176 -2.22 -4.22 6.92
N LEU A 177 -3.26 -4.33 7.76
CA LEU A 177 -4.46 -3.49 7.64
C LEU A 177 -4.12 -2.01 7.71
N ALA A 178 -3.32 -1.59 8.70
CA ALA A 178 -2.86 -0.20 8.79
C ALA A 178 -2.11 0.22 7.51
N GLY A 179 -1.24 -0.62 6.98
CA GLY A 179 -0.51 -0.35 5.75
C GLY A 179 -1.43 -0.12 4.55
N TRP A 180 -2.43 -0.97 4.36
CA TRP A 180 -3.44 -0.77 3.30
C TRP A 180 -4.23 0.51 3.52
N GLY A 181 -4.64 0.78 4.77
CA GLY A 181 -5.37 1.99 5.13
C GLY A 181 -4.60 3.26 4.79
N ILE A 182 -3.32 3.32 5.13
CA ILE A 182 -2.46 4.48 4.85
C ILE A 182 -2.34 4.72 3.34
N GLY A 183 -2.07 3.68 2.54
CA GLY A 183 -1.97 3.83 1.10
C GLY A 183 -3.28 4.30 0.46
N PHE A 184 -4.42 3.77 0.90
CA PHE A 184 -5.74 4.19 0.40
C PHE A 184 -6.06 5.63 0.77
N ILE A 185 -5.84 6.04 2.02
CA ILE A 185 -6.07 7.42 2.49
C ILE A 185 -5.18 8.38 1.70
N TRP A 186 -3.88 8.07 1.59
CA TRP A 186 -2.93 8.94 0.91
C TRP A 186 -3.32 9.20 -0.55
N ILE A 187 -3.61 8.14 -1.30
CA ILE A 187 -4.00 8.29 -2.71
C ILE A 187 -5.38 8.95 -2.85
N ALA A 188 -6.32 8.67 -1.95
CA ALA A 188 -7.63 9.34 -1.97
C ALA A 188 -7.49 10.85 -1.77
N LEU A 189 -6.65 11.30 -0.83
CA LEU A 189 -6.39 12.72 -0.58
C LEU A 189 -5.71 13.40 -1.78
N LEU A 190 -4.69 12.77 -2.37
CA LEU A 190 -4.04 13.27 -3.58
C LEU A 190 -5.01 13.36 -4.76
N TRP A 191 -5.89 12.38 -4.92
CA TRP A 191 -6.89 12.40 -5.97
C TRP A 191 -7.90 13.51 -5.79
N LEU A 192 -8.40 13.72 -4.58
CA LEU A 192 -9.29 14.84 -4.25
C LEU A 192 -8.61 16.20 -4.53
N TRP A 193 -7.35 16.34 -4.14
CA TRP A 193 -6.56 17.55 -4.44
C TRP A 193 -6.43 17.78 -5.95
N LEU A 194 -6.15 16.75 -6.74
CA LEU A 194 -6.05 16.84 -8.19
C LEU A 194 -7.37 17.29 -8.83
N LEU A 195 -8.50 16.70 -8.43
CA LEU A 195 -9.83 17.06 -8.93
C LEU A 195 -10.19 18.53 -8.62
N GLN A 196 -9.89 19.00 -7.40
CA GLN A 196 -10.11 20.39 -7.02
C GLN A 196 -9.25 21.37 -7.83
N THR A 197 -7.99 21.00 -8.08
CA THR A 197 -7.09 21.83 -8.88
C THR A 197 -7.56 21.95 -10.32
N GLN A 198 -7.97 20.86 -10.94
CA GLN A 198 -8.52 20.85 -12.31
C GLN A 198 -9.80 21.70 -12.41
N SER A 199 -10.72 21.59 -11.44
CA SER A 199 -11.95 22.39 -11.43
C SER A 199 -11.69 23.91 -11.30
N ARG A 200 -10.68 24.29 -10.53
CA ARG A 200 -10.27 25.71 -10.40
C ARG A 200 -9.65 26.25 -11.67
N LEU A 201 -8.86 25.47 -12.38
CA LEU A 201 -8.23 25.87 -13.64
C LEU A 201 -9.27 26.04 -14.76
N SER A 202 -10.22 25.10 -14.89
CA SER A 202 -11.29 25.21 -15.89
C SER A 202 -12.20 26.41 -15.64
N ARG A 203 -12.51 26.74 -14.38
CA ARG A 203 -13.28 27.95 -14.05
C ARG A 203 -12.54 29.25 -14.44
N LYS A 204 -11.24 29.32 -14.26
CA LYS A 204 -10.47 30.49 -14.66
C LYS A 204 -10.42 30.73 -16.17
N GLN A 205 -10.51 29.67 -16.98
CA GLN A 205 -10.56 29.77 -18.45
C GLN A 205 -11.92 30.28 -18.98
N ILE A 206 -12.98 30.25 -18.19
CA ILE A 206 -14.33 30.73 -18.57
C ILE A 206 -14.46 32.24 -18.34
N TYR A 207 -13.58 32.86 -17.56
CA TYR A 207 -13.64 34.30 -17.22
C TYR A 207 -12.58 35.16 -17.98
N PHE A 208 -11.91 34.59 -18.97
CA PHE A 208 -11.05 35.28 -19.93
C PHE A 208 -11.47 34.89 -21.36
#